data_8c86b8de5b95f9bfe5aaa770623318cc
#
_entry.id   8c86b8de5b95f9bfe5aaa770623318cc
#
_cell.length_a   1.000
_cell.length_b   1.000
_cell.length_c   1.000
_cell.angle_alpha   90.00
_cell.angle_beta   90.00
_cell.angle_gamma   90.00
#
_symmetry.space_group_name_H-M   'P 1'
#
loop_
_entity.id
_entity.type
_entity.pdbx_description
1 polymer ?
#
loop_
_entity_poly.entity_id
_entity_poly.type
_entity_poly.pdbx_seq_one_letter_code
_entity_poly.pdbx_strand_id
1 'polypeptide(L)'
;MNEPATHRKIAIEANNSTWEILAKPIAEITTDEAEEMTRRAYAAAYHWQRAEGFGPANDARAEWLLSRVWAVRGNGEVALGHARRCLSICESTGLVDFDLAYAHEAMARAHACLGDSAAARQHLESAGNVSIADPQDKAQVDSDIAAAPWFGVEQ
;
A
#
# COMPACT_ATOMS: atom_id res chain seq x y z
N MET A 1 19.92 -19.17 16.29
CA MET A 1 18.93 -18.09 16.06
C MET A 1 18.00 -18.54 14.94
N ASN A 2 16.69 -18.46 15.13
CA ASN A 2 15.74 -18.75 14.04
C ASN A 2 15.69 -17.52 13.11
N GLU A 3 16.44 -17.57 12.02
CA GLU A 3 16.57 -16.48 11.06
C GLU A 3 15.22 -16.08 10.42
N PRO A 4 14.35 -17.01 9.96
CA PRO A 4 13.03 -16.66 9.42
C PRO A 4 12.10 -15.97 10.43
N ALA A 5 12.14 -16.36 11.72
CA ALA A 5 11.37 -15.67 12.75
C ALA A 5 11.91 -14.27 13.04
N THR A 6 13.23 -14.09 12.96
CA THR A 6 13.86 -12.77 13.07
C THR A 6 13.47 -11.86 11.91
N HIS A 7 13.46 -12.38 10.70
CA HIS A 7 12.98 -11.63 9.53
C HIS A 7 11.53 -11.19 9.70
N ARG A 8 10.65 -12.08 10.18
CA ARG A 8 9.26 -11.75 10.44
C ARG A 8 9.11 -10.60 11.44
N LYS A 9 9.85 -10.63 12.54
CA LYS A 9 9.83 -9.56 13.54
C LYS A 9 10.26 -8.22 12.94
N ILE A 10 11.37 -8.19 12.21
CA ILE A 10 11.88 -6.97 11.58
C ILE A 10 10.88 -6.44 10.55
N ALA A 11 10.27 -7.32 9.74
CA ALA A 11 9.26 -6.93 8.76
C ALA A 11 8.07 -6.23 9.42
N ILE A 12 7.56 -6.78 10.50
CA ILE A 12 6.44 -6.20 11.27
C ILE A 12 6.83 -4.82 11.83
N GLU A 13 8.00 -4.72 12.46
CA GLU A 13 8.48 -3.45 13.04
C GLU A 13 8.68 -2.38 11.96
N ALA A 14 9.29 -2.75 10.84
CA ALA A 14 9.52 -1.84 9.71
C ALA A 14 8.19 -1.38 9.08
N ASN A 15 7.25 -2.28 8.88
CA ASN A 15 5.92 -1.95 8.37
C ASN A 15 5.20 -0.97 9.31
N ASN A 16 5.11 -1.30 10.59
CA ASN A 16 4.37 -0.48 11.55
C ASN A 16 5.00 0.91 11.73
N SER A 17 6.31 0.99 11.79
CA SER A 17 7.02 2.27 11.91
C SER A 17 6.94 3.14 10.66
N THR A 18 6.72 2.55 9.48
CA THR A 18 6.41 3.29 8.26
C THR A 18 5.07 4.03 8.39
N TRP A 19 4.07 3.36 8.93
CA TRP A 19 2.74 3.94 9.16
C TRP A 19 2.74 5.07 10.16
N GLU A 20 3.64 5.09 11.13
CA GLU A 20 3.80 6.22 12.07
C GLU A 20 4.10 7.53 11.34
N ILE A 21 4.89 7.47 10.26
CA ILE A 21 5.19 8.64 9.42
C ILE A 21 4.03 8.93 8.47
N LEU A 22 3.48 7.91 7.80
CA LEU A 22 2.37 8.06 6.86
C LEU A 22 1.08 8.62 7.51
N ALA A 23 0.92 8.44 8.82
CA ALA A 23 -0.21 9.00 9.57
C ALA A 23 -0.15 10.52 9.75
N LYS A 24 0.99 11.15 9.50
CA LYS A 24 1.13 12.60 9.57
C LYS A 24 0.44 13.28 8.38
N PRO A 25 -0.05 14.52 8.57
CA PRO A 25 -0.41 15.36 7.43
C PRO A 25 0.78 15.48 6.47
N ILE A 26 0.54 15.40 5.16
CA ILE A 26 1.63 15.38 4.16
C ILE A 26 2.54 16.61 4.31
N ALA A 27 1.95 17.78 4.56
CA ALA A 27 2.71 19.02 4.72
C ALA A 27 3.66 19.01 5.94
N GLU A 28 3.46 18.11 6.88
CA GLU A 28 4.28 17.98 8.10
C GLU A 28 5.36 16.89 7.98
N ILE A 29 5.34 16.09 6.91
CA ILE A 29 6.38 15.08 6.67
C ILE A 29 7.63 15.81 6.18
N THR A 30 8.69 15.75 6.96
CA THR A 30 9.98 16.34 6.58
C THR A 30 10.67 15.50 5.49
N THR A 31 11.66 16.10 4.81
CA THR A 31 12.47 15.37 3.83
C THR A 31 13.16 14.15 4.45
N ASP A 32 13.70 14.29 5.64
CA ASP A 32 14.37 13.19 6.35
C ASP A 32 13.38 12.07 6.72
N GLU A 33 12.16 12.43 7.15
CA GLU A 33 11.11 11.46 7.43
C GLU A 33 10.63 10.74 6.16
N ALA A 34 10.52 11.47 5.04
CA ALA A 34 10.18 10.86 3.76
C ALA A 34 11.24 9.84 3.31
N GLU A 35 12.51 10.14 3.47
CA GLU A 35 13.61 9.20 3.21
C GLU A 35 13.56 8.00 4.17
N GLU A 36 13.32 8.24 5.45
CA GLU A 36 13.25 7.20 6.46
C GLU A 36 12.08 6.24 6.25
N MET A 37 10.87 6.75 5.97
CA MET A 37 9.73 5.88 5.69
C MET A 37 9.94 5.02 4.44
N THR A 38 10.66 5.56 3.45
CA THR A 38 10.99 4.82 2.22
C THR A 38 11.94 3.65 2.53
N ARG A 39 12.98 3.89 3.32
CA ARG A 39 13.91 2.83 3.77
C ARG A 39 13.18 1.75 4.55
N ARG A 40 12.30 2.14 5.48
CA ARG A 40 11.51 1.21 6.29
C ARG A 40 10.56 0.36 5.44
N ALA A 41 9.89 0.95 4.46
CA ALA A 41 8.99 0.23 3.55
C ALA A 41 9.76 -0.82 2.72
N TYR A 42 10.93 -0.49 2.20
CA TYR A 42 11.78 -1.45 1.49
C TYR A 42 12.36 -2.51 2.42
N ALA A 43 12.75 -2.14 3.63
CA ALA A 43 13.18 -3.11 4.65
C ALA A 43 12.05 -4.10 4.99
N ALA A 44 10.82 -3.62 5.16
CA ALA A 44 9.66 -4.49 5.38
C ALA A 44 9.49 -5.48 4.22
N ALA A 45 9.51 -5.02 2.98
CA ALA A 45 9.38 -5.87 1.79
C ALA A 45 10.50 -6.92 1.71
N TYR A 46 11.75 -6.53 1.93
CA TYR A 46 12.91 -7.42 1.93
C TYR A 46 12.80 -8.51 2.99
N HIS A 47 12.43 -8.12 4.21
CA HIS A 47 12.34 -9.06 5.33
C HIS A 47 11.11 -9.97 5.24
N TRP A 48 9.98 -9.49 4.72
CA TRP A 48 8.80 -10.34 4.51
C TRP A 48 9.10 -11.54 3.61
N GLN A 49 9.82 -11.35 2.51
CA GLN A 49 10.17 -12.44 1.59
C GLN A 49 11.01 -13.56 2.24
N ARG A 50 11.61 -13.28 3.39
CA ARG A 50 12.49 -14.19 4.15
C ARG A 50 11.85 -14.65 5.46
N ALA A 51 10.67 -14.13 5.75
CA ALA A 51 9.99 -14.35 7.00
C ALA A 51 9.36 -15.75 7.07
N GLU A 52 9.31 -16.29 8.29
CA GLU A 52 8.48 -17.44 8.57
C GLU A 52 7.01 -17.14 8.23
N GLY A 53 6.37 -18.08 7.53
CA GLY A 53 4.98 -17.94 7.12
C GLY A 53 4.73 -16.94 5.98
N PHE A 54 5.78 -16.56 5.24
CA PHE A 54 5.61 -15.70 4.06
C PHE A 54 4.66 -16.34 3.05
N GLY A 55 3.79 -15.51 2.47
CA GLY A 55 2.86 -15.91 1.43
C GLY A 55 2.43 -14.72 0.57
N PRO A 56 1.57 -14.96 -0.45
CA PRO A 56 1.16 -13.93 -1.39
C PRO A 56 0.54 -12.69 -0.74
N ALA A 57 -0.21 -12.85 0.35
CA ALA A 57 -0.79 -11.72 1.06
C ALA A 57 0.28 -10.79 1.65
N ASN A 58 1.36 -11.33 2.19
CA ASN A 58 2.47 -10.52 2.71
C ASN A 58 3.15 -9.75 1.57
N ASP A 59 3.34 -10.39 0.43
CA ASP A 59 3.96 -9.78 -0.75
C ASP A 59 3.09 -8.64 -1.31
N ALA A 60 1.80 -8.89 -1.51
CA ALA A 60 0.84 -7.89 -1.99
C ALA A 60 0.79 -6.67 -1.06
N ARG A 61 0.74 -6.89 0.25
CA ARG A 61 0.68 -5.82 1.25
C ARG A 61 1.98 -5.01 1.31
N ALA A 62 3.13 -5.64 1.11
CA ALA A 62 4.42 -4.94 1.01
C ALA A 62 4.45 -4.02 -0.23
N GLU A 63 3.98 -4.50 -1.37
CA GLU A 63 3.89 -3.70 -2.58
C GLU A 63 2.87 -2.55 -2.45
N TRP A 64 1.74 -2.78 -1.80
CA TRP A 64 0.78 -1.73 -1.49
C TRP A 64 1.40 -0.61 -0.61
N LEU A 65 2.15 -0.98 0.44
CA LEU A 65 2.84 -0.01 1.29
C LEU A 65 3.86 0.81 0.51
N LEU A 66 4.67 0.18 -0.33
CA LEU A 66 5.64 0.87 -1.19
C LEU A 66 4.95 1.83 -2.16
N SER A 67 3.85 1.42 -2.77
CA SER A 67 3.04 2.29 -3.63
C SER A 67 2.55 3.52 -2.87
N ARG A 68 2.04 3.34 -1.64
CA ARG A 68 1.56 4.43 -0.79
C ARG A 68 2.67 5.42 -0.45
N VAL A 69 3.83 4.93 -0.05
CA VAL A 69 5.00 5.77 0.28
C VAL A 69 5.40 6.64 -0.92
N TRP A 70 5.52 6.06 -2.10
CA TRP A 70 5.91 6.80 -3.29
C TRP A 70 4.84 7.77 -3.78
N ALA A 71 3.56 7.43 -3.63
CA ALA A 71 2.47 8.36 -3.91
C ALA A 71 2.52 9.59 -2.98
N VAL A 72 2.72 9.37 -1.68
CA VAL A 72 2.88 10.46 -0.70
C VAL A 72 4.09 11.33 -1.03
N ARG A 73 5.17 10.74 -1.52
CA ARG A 73 6.35 11.48 -2.00
C ARG A 73 6.16 12.17 -3.35
N GLY A 74 5.00 12.02 -4.00
CA GLY A 74 4.70 12.64 -5.28
C GLY A 74 5.34 11.95 -6.49
N ASN A 75 5.87 10.75 -6.35
CA ASN A 75 6.44 9.97 -7.45
C ASN A 75 5.44 8.92 -7.94
N GLY A 76 4.51 9.34 -8.78
CA GLY A 76 3.44 8.49 -9.32
C GLY A 76 3.93 7.35 -10.21
N GLU A 77 5.03 7.51 -10.91
CA GLU A 77 5.64 6.47 -11.76
C GLU A 77 6.08 5.26 -10.92
N VAL A 78 6.85 5.51 -9.87
CA VAL A 78 7.32 4.45 -8.98
C VAL A 78 6.14 3.85 -8.20
N ALA A 79 5.23 4.69 -7.72
CA ALA A 79 4.01 4.24 -7.04
C ALA A 79 3.20 3.29 -7.93
N LEU A 80 3.01 3.64 -9.21
CA LEU A 80 2.27 2.82 -10.17
C LEU A 80 2.95 1.46 -10.42
N GLY A 81 4.27 1.43 -10.48
CA GLY A 81 5.04 0.19 -10.61
C GLY A 81 4.75 -0.78 -9.46
N HIS A 82 4.75 -0.30 -8.22
CA HIS A 82 4.41 -1.09 -7.04
C HIS A 82 2.92 -1.48 -7.00
N ALA A 83 2.03 -0.56 -7.36
CA ALA A 83 0.60 -0.84 -7.44
C ALA A 83 0.28 -1.95 -8.44
N ARG A 84 0.90 -1.93 -9.61
CA ARG A 84 0.76 -2.99 -10.63
C ARG A 84 1.22 -4.34 -10.11
N ARG A 85 2.34 -4.39 -9.40
CA ARG A 85 2.80 -5.65 -8.79
C ARG A 85 1.82 -6.14 -7.72
N CYS A 86 1.30 -5.26 -6.89
CA CYS A 86 0.27 -5.60 -5.91
C CYS A 86 -0.95 -6.23 -6.56
N LEU A 87 -1.51 -5.59 -7.58
CA LEU A 87 -2.68 -6.09 -8.31
C LEU A 87 -2.38 -7.41 -9.02
N SER A 88 -1.23 -7.52 -9.68
CA SER A 88 -0.80 -8.76 -10.35
C SER A 88 -0.67 -9.93 -9.38
N ILE A 89 -0.15 -9.72 -8.19
CA ILE A 89 -0.07 -10.75 -7.16
C ILE A 89 -1.48 -11.21 -6.75
N CYS A 90 -2.41 -10.27 -6.51
CA CYS A 90 -3.79 -10.60 -6.18
C CYS A 90 -4.45 -11.43 -7.27
N GLU A 91 -4.35 -11.00 -8.53
CA GLU A 91 -4.96 -11.68 -9.67
C GLU A 91 -4.37 -13.06 -9.92
N SER A 92 -3.05 -13.20 -9.87
CA SER A 92 -2.37 -14.46 -10.17
C SER A 92 -2.47 -15.51 -9.05
N THR A 93 -2.69 -15.09 -7.81
CA THR A 93 -2.76 -15.97 -6.63
C THR A 93 -4.16 -16.13 -6.07
N GLY A 94 -5.15 -15.45 -6.65
CA GLY A 94 -6.54 -15.52 -6.21
C GLY A 94 -6.82 -14.81 -4.89
N LEU A 95 -6.02 -13.80 -4.52
CA LEU A 95 -6.32 -12.95 -3.38
C LEU A 95 -7.52 -12.06 -3.71
N VAL A 96 -8.51 -12.11 -2.85
CA VAL A 96 -9.78 -11.38 -2.95
C VAL A 96 -9.99 -10.55 -1.68
N ASP A 97 -11.21 -10.07 -1.45
CA ASP A 97 -11.56 -9.35 -0.22
C ASP A 97 -10.73 -8.05 -0.09
N PHE A 98 -10.35 -7.66 1.12
CA PHE A 98 -9.66 -6.38 1.32
C PHE A 98 -8.30 -6.26 0.62
N ASP A 99 -7.57 -7.35 0.42
CA ASP A 99 -6.29 -7.29 -0.32
C ASP A 99 -6.50 -6.83 -1.77
N LEU A 100 -7.54 -7.32 -2.44
CA LEU A 100 -7.88 -6.88 -3.80
C LEU A 100 -8.39 -5.43 -3.81
N ALA A 101 -9.18 -5.04 -2.82
CA ALA A 101 -9.64 -3.65 -2.69
C ALA A 101 -8.46 -2.69 -2.53
N TYR A 102 -7.48 -3.02 -1.70
CA TYR A 102 -6.27 -2.22 -1.54
C TYR A 102 -5.38 -2.20 -2.79
N ALA A 103 -5.33 -3.29 -3.55
CA ALA A 103 -4.62 -3.29 -4.82
C ALA A 103 -5.21 -2.28 -5.81
N HIS A 104 -6.53 -2.21 -5.92
CA HIS A 104 -7.22 -1.20 -6.73
C HIS A 104 -7.06 0.21 -6.15
N GLU A 105 -7.10 0.37 -4.84
CA GLU A 105 -6.82 1.66 -4.18
C GLU A 105 -5.42 2.17 -4.51
N ALA A 106 -4.42 1.30 -4.45
CA ALA A 106 -3.05 1.66 -4.83
C ALA A 106 -2.94 2.11 -6.28
N MET A 107 -3.58 1.39 -7.20
CA MET A 107 -3.65 1.78 -8.62
C MET A 107 -4.30 3.15 -8.79
N ALA A 108 -5.44 3.37 -8.12
CA ALA A 108 -6.16 4.63 -8.19
C ALA A 108 -5.31 5.80 -7.69
N ARG A 109 -4.65 5.63 -6.55
CA ARG A 109 -3.82 6.68 -5.95
C ARG A 109 -2.59 7.00 -6.78
N ALA A 110 -1.94 6.00 -7.35
CA ALA A 110 -0.81 6.19 -8.25
C ALA A 110 -1.22 6.93 -9.53
N HIS A 111 -2.34 6.57 -10.14
CA HIS A 111 -2.88 7.29 -11.30
C HIS A 111 -3.27 8.73 -10.94
N ALA A 112 -3.88 8.95 -9.78
CA ALA A 112 -4.18 10.29 -9.29
C ALA A 112 -2.90 11.14 -9.14
N CYS A 113 -1.84 10.57 -8.59
CA CYS A 113 -0.52 11.22 -8.47
C CYS A 113 0.06 11.60 -9.83
N LEU A 114 -0.20 10.82 -10.87
CA LEU A 114 0.22 11.07 -12.25
C LEU A 114 -0.71 12.06 -13.00
N GLY A 115 -1.81 12.47 -12.40
CA GLY A 115 -2.80 13.35 -13.05
C GLY A 115 -3.77 12.61 -13.97
N ASP A 116 -3.78 11.30 -14.00
CA ASP A 116 -4.73 10.47 -14.74
C ASP A 116 -6.01 10.24 -13.92
N SER A 117 -6.86 11.24 -13.89
CA SER A 117 -8.11 11.21 -13.12
C SER A 117 -9.10 10.15 -13.61
N ALA A 118 -9.11 9.84 -14.91
CA ALA A 118 -10.01 8.83 -15.47
C ALA A 118 -9.64 7.43 -14.96
N ALA A 119 -8.37 7.05 -15.06
CA ALA A 119 -7.89 5.77 -14.55
C ALA A 119 -8.02 5.69 -13.01
N ALA A 120 -7.76 6.79 -12.31
CA ALA A 120 -7.93 6.84 -10.85
C ALA A 120 -9.38 6.53 -10.45
N ARG A 121 -10.37 7.16 -11.09
CA ARG A 121 -11.79 6.90 -10.80
C ARG A 121 -12.20 5.46 -11.14
N GLN A 122 -11.72 4.92 -12.24
CA GLN A 122 -12.01 3.55 -12.65
C GLN A 122 -11.53 2.55 -11.59
N HIS A 123 -10.33 2.73 -11.07
CA HIS A 123 -9.80 1.87 -10.01
C HIS A 123 -10.49 2.11 -8.65
N LEU A 124 -10.90 3.34 -8.34
CA LEU A 124 -11.73 3.62 -7.15
C LEU A 124 -13.07 2.89 -7.23
N GLU A 125 -13.72 2.90 -8.38
CA GLU A 125 -14.95 2.14 -8.60
C GLU A 125 -14.70 0.63 -8.42
N SER A 126 -13.62 0.10 -8.98
CA SER A 126 -13.24 -1.30 -8.80
C SER A 126 -13.01 -1.64 -7.33
N ALA A 127 -12.31 -0.80 -6.59
CA ALA A 127 -12.09 -0.98 -5.15
C ALA A 127 -13.41 -1.02 -4.37
N GLY A 128 -14.32 -0.09 -4.68
CA GLY A 128 -15.65 -0.03 -4.04
C GLY A 128 -16.55 -1.23 -4.34
N ASN A 129 -16.33 -1.89 -5.47
CA ASN A 129 -17.10 -3.07 -5.90
C ASN A 129 -16.55 -4.39 -5.35
N VAL A 130 -15.38 -4.39 -4.71
CA VAL A 130 -14.84 -5.61 -4.08
C VAL A 130 -15.71 -6.01 -2.89
N SER A 131 -16.12 -7.27 -2.86
CA SER A 131 -16.84 -7.84 -1.72
C SER A 131 -15.88 -8.06 -0.55
N ILE A 132 -16.16 -7.42 0.57
CA ILE A 132 -15.41 -7.56 1.83
C ILE A 132 -16.33 -8.13 2.88
N ALA A 133 -16.00 -9.32 3.39
CA ALA A 133 -16.89 -10.08 4.27
C ALA A 133 -17.01 -9.49 5.68
N ASP A 134 -15.88 -9.02 6.24
CA ASP A 134 -15.86 -8.45 7.59
C ASP A 134 -16.22 -6.96 7.54
N PRO A 135 -17.27 -6.51 8.27
CA PRO A 135 -17.65 -5.10 8.32
C PRO A 135 -16.56 -4.17 8.87
N GLN A 136 -15.68 -4.66 9.75
CA GLN A 136 -14.58 -3.87 10.29
C GLN A 136 -13.50 -3.66 9.22
N ASP A 137 -13.18 -4.69 8.45
CA ASP A 137 -12.25 -4.59 7.32
C ASP A 137 -12.80 -3.64 6.24
N LYS A 138 -14.10 -3.74 5.94
CA LYS A 138 -14.77 -2.81 5.01
C LYS A 138 -14.67 -1.37 5.48
N ALA A 139 -14.94 -1.11 6.76
CA ALA A 139 -14.85 0.23 7.34
C ALA A 139 -13.41 0.76 7.29
N GLN A 140 -12.40 -0.10 7.51
CA GLN A 140 -11.00 0.29 7.41
C GLN A 140 -10.61 0.65 5.98
N VAL A 141 -11.01 -0.14 4.99
CA VAL A 141 -10.78 0.15 3.56
C VAL A 141 -11.44 1.48 3.18
N ASP A 142 -12.68 1.70 3.58
CA ASP A 142 -13.40 2.94 3.29
C ASP A 142 -12.71 4.16 3.93
N SER A 143 -12.21 4.01 5.14
CA SER A 143 -11.44 5.05 5.84
C SER A 143 -10.12 5.37 5.12
N ASP A 144 -9.40 4.34 4.68
CA ASP A 144 -8.13 4.52 3.97
C ASP A 144 -8.33 5.13 2.59
N ILE A 145 -9.42 4.79 1.89
CA ILE A 145 -9.80 5.43 0.63
C ILE A 145 -10.14 6.90 0.87
N ALA A 146 -10.81 7.25 1.95
CA ALA A 146 -11.13 8.63 2.29
C ALA A 146 -9.92 9.49 2.66
N ALA A 147 -8.81 8.85 3.06
CA ALA A 147 -7.60 9.55 3.48
C ALA A 147 -6.81 10.13 2.30
N ALA A 148 -6.31 11.37 2.44
CA ALA A 148 -5.42 12.01 1.48
C ALA A 148 -4.07 11.23 1.33
N PRO A 149 -3.33 11.39 0.22
CA PRO A 149 -3.55 12.36 -0.87
C PRO A 149 -4.33 11.76 -2.06
N TRP A 150 -5.15 12.58 -2.70
CA TRP A 150 -5.81 12.23 -3.97
C TRP A 150 -5.50 13.19 -5.12
N PHE A 151 -4.60 14.16 -4.91
CA PHE A 151 -4.07 15.05 -5.96
C PHE A 151 -5.17 15.75 -6.78
N GLY A 152 -6.27 16.15 -6.11
CA GLY A 152 -7.40 16.83 -6.73
C GLY A 152 -8.44 15.91 -7.36
N VAL A 153 -8.30 14.60 -7.31
CA VAL A 153 -9.33 13.66 -7.75
C VAL A 153 -10.40 13.52 -6.66
N GLU A 154 -11.65 13.73 -7.02
CA GLU A 154 -12.80 13.49 -6.15
C GLU A 154 -13.05 11.98 -5.99
N GLN A 155 -13.37 11.57 -4.77
CA GLN A 155 -13.66 10.18 -4.38
C GLN A 155 -15.14 9.88 -4.44
#